data_f7ee9d2733a2df4b6b7c78faff953474
#
_entry.id   f7ee9d2733a2df4b6b7c78faff953474
#
_cell.length_a   1.000
_cell.length_b   1.000
_cell.length_c   1.000
_cell.angle_alpha   90.00
_cell.angle_beta   90.00
_cell.angle_gamma   90.00
#
_symmetry.space_group_name_H-M   'P 1'
#
loop_
_entity.id
_entity.type
_entity.pdbx_description
1 polymer ?
#
loop_
_entity_poly.entity_id
_entity_poly.type
_entity_poly.pdbx_seq_one_letter_code
_entity_poly.pdbx_strand_id
1 'polypeptide(L)'
;MSGQLLLIVFIACTFTSCRSAQRLIKAFPAEPSPFLQHGSEMKKTDAAVSPFLCEWKNPDDKVWVEAAKRTRIQIAPVTMNHLRPMTRTLSKIEIREKSRQKNAHKLASYLESEIKHAFDHHVGEPRHLVVDVTDKSTLVLELNIVELNPNPISGGLMRKGINIFLWPGAETMMSTKLKGNMAIEGRLRDEGTKQTLYEFADAEQNRSGIIFYYHDYTNYSFFRKAVREWAMQIEAVIRTQGKVPVKDGPPATFKLW
;
A
#
# COMPACT_ATOMS: atom_id res chain seq x y z
N MET A 1 -36.29 -20.05 23.12
CA MET A 1 -34.83 -19.81 23.31
C MET A 1 -33.96 -20.10 22.08
N SER A 2 -34.50 -20.50 20.93
CA SER A 2 -33.68 -20.90 19.74
C SER A 2 -33.31 -19.75 18.77
N GLY A 3 -34.12 -18.68 18.70
CA GLY A 3 -33.88 -17.60 17.74
C GLY A 3 -32.73 -16.65 18.08
N GLN A 4 -32.49 -16.40 19.36
CA GLN A 4 -31.42 -15.53 19.81
C GLN A 4 -30.03 -16.16 19.62
N LEU A 5 -29.90 -17.48 19.75
CA LEU A 5 -28.65 -18.21 19.54
C LEU A 5 -28.24 -18.18 18.06
N LEU A 6 -29.21 -18.28 17.15
CA LEU A 6 -28.97 -18.23 15.72
C LEU A 6 -28.50 -16.86 15.25
N LEU A 7 -29.04 -15.79 15.83
CA LEU A 7 -28.66 -14.42 15.53
C LEU A 7 -27.22 -14.11 15.98
N ILE A 8 -26.82 -14.59 17.17
CA ILE A 8 -25.48 -14.40 17.71
C ILE A 8 -24.44 -15.16 16.86
N VAL A 9 -24.74 -16.37 16.41
CA VAL A 9 -23.86 -17.15 15.52
C VAL A 9 -23.73 -16.47 14.16
N PHE A 10 -24.81 -15.90 13.60
CA PHE A 10 -24.77 -15.19 12.34
C PHE A 10 -23.92 -13.90 12.43
N ILE A 11 -24.05 -13.15 13.52
CA ILE A 11 -23.23 -11.95 13.78
C ILE A 11 -21.75 -12.33 13.99
N ALA A 12 -21.46 -13.42 14.72
CA ALA A 12 -20.09 -13.88 14.92
C ALA A 12 -19.41 -14.34 13.61
N CYS A 13 -20.16 -15.04 12.73
CA CYS A 13 -19.64 -15.45 11.42
C CYS A 13 -19.37 -14.28 10.48
N THR A 14 -20.11 -13.17 10.58
CA THR A 14 -19.85 -11.99 9.73
C THR A 14 -18.57 -11.25 10.10
N PHE A 15 -18.14 -11.28 11.36
CA PHE A 15 -16.91 -10.63 11.81
C PHE A 15 -15.63 -11.41 11.46
N THR A 16 -15.70 -12.72 11.34
CA THR A 16 -14.52 -13.54 10.95
C THR A 16 -14.30 -13.58 9.43
N SER A 17 -15.35 -13.41 8.63
CA SER A 17 -15.28 -13.41 7.16
C SER A 17 -14.67 -12.14 6.56
N CYS A 18 -14.67 -11.01 7.29
CA CYS A 18 -14.19 -9.72 6.77
C CYS A 18 -12.67 -9.69 6.51
N ARG A 19 -11.88 -10.47 7.23
CA ARG A 19 -10.40 -10.44 7.11
C ARG A 19 -9.87 -11.13 5.86
N SER A 20 -10.47 -12.22 5.45
CA SER A 20 -10.10 -12.92 4.21
C SER A 20 -10.55 -12.16 2.96
N ALA A 21 -11.63 -11.37 3.06
CA ALA A 21 -12.13 -10.56 1.96
C ALA A 21 -11.21 -9.36 1.62
N GLN A 22 -10.44 -8.87 2.58
CA GLN A 22 -9.53 -7.73 2.37
C GLN A 22 -8.44 -8.05 1.34
N ARG A 23 -7.86 -9.26 1.40
CA ARG A 23 -6.82 -9.68 0.45
C ARG A 23 -7.34 -10.06 -0.93
N LEU A 24 -8.59 -10.46 -1.04
CA LEU A 24 -9.22 -10.72 -2.34
C LEU A 24 -9.39 -9.43 -3.18
N ILE A 25 -9.37 -8.28 -2.51
CA ILE A 25 -9.52 -6.96 -3.15
C ILE A 25 -8.17 -6.33 -3.49
N LYS A 26 -7.08 -6.76 -2.85
CA LYS A 26 -5.72 -6.31 -3.20
C LYS A 26 -5.32 -6.85 -4.59
N ALA A 27 -4.54 -6.06 -5.32
CA ALA A 27 -3.93 -6.54 -6.54
C ALA A 27 -3.01 -7.73 -6.23
N PHE A 28 -2.87 -8.66 -7.18
CA PHE A 28 -1.86 -9.69 -7.04
C PHE A 28 -0.48 -9.03 -7.00
N PRO A 29 0.41 -9.44 -6.06
CA PRO A 29 1.75 -8.90 -6.02
C PRO A 29 2.44 -9.28 -7.33
N ALA A 30 3.01 -8.30 -7.99
CA ALA A 30 3.88 -8.53 -9.11
C ALA A 30 5.19 -9.16 -8.62
N GLU A 31 5.95 -9.76 -9.53
CA GLU A 31 7.30 -10.23 -9.21
C GLU A 31 8.13 -9.08 -8.61
N PRO A 32 8.92 -9.34 -7.55
CA PRO A 32 9.78 -8.34 -6.95
C PRO A 32 10.70 -7.70 -8.01
N SER A 33 10.89 -6.38 -7.91
CA SER A 33 11.82 -5.69 -8.79
C SER A 33 13.27 -5.84 -8.29
N PRO A 34 14.28 -5.52 -9.12
CA PRO A 34 15.68 -5.51 -8.71
C PRO A 34 16.00 -4.49 -7.59
N PHE A 35 15.05 -3.67 -7.19
CA PHE A 35 15.17 -2.80 -6.03
C PHE A 35 15.32 -3.59 -4.73
N LEU A 36 14.61 -4.72 -4.60
CA LEU A 36 14.68 -5.59 -3.42
C LEU A 36 15.85 -6.56 -3.53
N GLN A 37 16.67 -6.63 -2.48
CA GLN A 37 17.84 -7.52 -2.43
C GLN A 37 17.43 -8.98 -2.19
N HIS A 38 16.39 -9.18 -1.38
CA HIS A 38 15.88 -10.49 -0.97
C HIS A 38 14.52 -10.79 -1.60
N GLY A 39 14.22 -10.19 -2.76
CA GLY A 39 12.92 -10.34 -3.42
C GLY A 39 12.52 -11.79 -3.68
N SER A 40 13.47 -12.66 -4.02
CA SER A 40 13.23 -14.10 -4.23
C SER A 40 12.95 -14.88 -2.93
N GLU A 41 13.35 -14.34 -1.79
CA GLU A 41 13.16 -14.95 -0.47
C GLU A 41 11.89 -14.45 0.24
N MET A 42 11.21 -13.47 -0.34
CA MET A 42 10.00 -12.89 0.25
C MET A 42 8.90 -13.92 0.41
N LYS A 43 8.22 -13.86 1.54
CA LYS A 43 7.10 -14.74 1.87
C LYS A 43 5.80 -13.96 1.82
N LYS A 44 4.75 -14.61 1.33
CA LYS A 44 3.38 -14.09 1.45
C LYS A 44 3.03 -13.98 2.93
N THR A 45 2.43 -12.87 3.30
CA THR A 45 2.06 -12.60 4.69
C THR A 45 0.59 -12.92 4.96
N ASP A 46 0.26 -13.16 6.21
CA ASP A 46 -1.14 -13.22 6.67
C ASP A 46 -1.64 -11.79 6.97
N ALA A 47 -2.82 -11.44 6.46
CA ALA A 47 -3.47 -10.15 6.73
C ALA A 47 -3.77 -9.88 8.21
N ALA A 48 -3.79 -10.93 9.04
CA ALA A 48 -3.94 -10.79 10.49
C ALA A 48 -2.64 -10.30 11.16
N VAL A 49 -1.49 -10.48 10.51
CA VAL A 49 -0.16 -10.24 11.07
C VAL A 49 0.50 -9.03 10.43
N SER A 50 0.48 -8.94 9.10
CA SER A 50 1.12 -7.86 8.35
C SER A 50 0.15 -7.19 7.37
N PRO A 51 0.23 -5.87 7.18
CA PRO A 51 -0.57 -5.15 6.20
C PRO A 51 -0.08 -5.37 4.77
N PHE A 52 1.17 -5.79 4.59
CA PHE A 52 1.77 -5.95 3.28
C PHE A 52 1.51 -7.33 2.68
N LEU A 53 1.53 -7.44 1.36
CA LEU A 53 1.29 -8.70 0.65
C LEU A 53 2.43 -9.69 0.78
N CYS A 54 3.65 -9.20 0.73
CA CYS A 54 4.87 -10.00 0.85
C CYS A 54 5.89 -9.25 1.70
N GLU A 55 6.69 -10.00 2.46
CA GLU A 55 7.77 -9.45 3.27
C GLU A 55 8.94 -10.40 3.39
N TRP A 56 10.10 -9.83 3.64
CA TRP A 56 11.30 -10.51 4.09
C TRP A 56 11.84 -9.79 5.33
N LYS A 57 12.24 -10.56 6.34
CA LYS A 57 12.87 -10.07 7.57
C LYS A 57 14.23 -10.70 7.71
N ASN A 58 15.20 -9.90 8.09
CA ASN A 58 16.54 -10.43 8.37
C ASN A 58 16.44 -11.53 9.42
N PRO A 59 16.94 -12.75 9.14
CA PRO A 59 16.81 -13.88 10.06
C PRO A 59 17.74 -13.80 11.27
N ASP A 60 18.72 -12.89 11.27
CA ASP A 60 19.64 -12.72 12.39
C ASP A 60 19.07 -11.77 13.45
N ASP A 61 18.64 -12.32 14.58
CA ASP A 61 18.12 -11.55 15.71
C ASP A 61 19.10 -10.50 16.25
N LYS A 62 20.43 -10.73 16.14
CA LYS A 62 21.43 -9.76 16.57
C LYS A 62 21.34 -8.45 15.80
N VAL A 63 21.03 -8.53 14.53
CA VAL A 63 20.85 -7.36 13.66
C VAL A 63 19.68 -6.52 14.16
N TRP A 64 18.58 -7.15 14.56
CA TRP A 64 17.42 -6.47 15.12
C TRP A 64 17.68 -5.87 16.51
N VAL A 65 18.47 -6.53 17.34
CA VAL A 65 18.90 -5.99 18.65
C VAL A 65 19.73 -4.72 18.46
N GLU A 66 20.63 -4.69 17.49
CA GLU A 66 21.41 -3.50 17.18
C GLU A 66 20.51 -2.40 16.57
N ALA A 67 19.64 -2.74 15.63
CA ALA A 67 18.71 -1.81 15.02
C ALA A 67 17.74 -1.18 16.03
N ALA A 68 17.36 -1.90 17.08
CA ALA A 68 16.51 -1.38 18.16
C ALA A 68 17.15 -0.21 18.94
N LYS A 69 18.46 -0.06 18.86
CA LYS A 69 19.18 1.07 19.49
C LYS A 69 19.14 2.34 18.64
N ARG A 70 18.65 2.25 17.40
CA ARG A 70 18.56 3.40 16.50
C ARG A 70 17.34 4.24 16.86
N THR A 71 17.57 5.52 17.09
CA THR A 71 16.51 6.49 17.45
C THR A 71 16.21 7.46 16.32
N ARG A 72 16.91 7.33 15.19
CA ARG A 72 16.81 8.24 14.03
C ARG A 72 16.43 7.45 12.79
N ILE A 73 15.63 8.06 11.94
CA ILE A 73 15.25 7.49 10.65
C ILE A 73 15.35 8.55 9.55
N GLN A 74 15.99 8.18 8.45
CA GLN A 74 15.93 8.94 7.21
C GLN A 74 14.90 8.31 6.28
N ILE A 75 14.00 9.13 5.76
CA ILE A 75 13.12 8.74 4.68
C ILE A 75 13.78 9.18 3.38
N ALA A 76 14.34 8.24 2.64
CA ALA A 76 14.96 8.54 1.36
C ALA A 76 13.90 9.00 0.34
N PRO A 77 14.26 9.82 -0.65
CA PRO A 77 13.34 10.19 -1.73
C PRO A 77 12.74 8.96 -2.40
N VAL A 78 11.40 8.94 -2.53
CA VAL A 78 10.69 7.82 -3.17
C VAL A 78 11.04 7.76 -4.65
N THR A 79 11.53 6.61 -5.11
CA THR A 79 11.99 6.40 -6.48
C THR A 79 10.93 5.74 -7.36
N MET A 80 11.15 5.76 -8.67
CA MET A 80 10.32 5.10 -9.68
C MET A 80 11.19 4.43 -10.75
N ASN A 81 12.45 4.13 -10.39
CA ASN A 81 13.43 3.58 -11.34
C ASN A 81 13.01 2.21 -11.91
N HIS A 82 12.14 1.50 -11.20
CA HIS A 82 11.62 0.19 -11.60
C HIS A 82 10.12 0.24 -11.92
N LEU A 83 9.60 1.43 -12.29
CA LEU A 83 8.20 1.58 -12.67
C LEU A 83 7.89 0.78 -13.94
N ARG A 84 7.06 -0.23 -13.81
CA ARG A 84 6.66 -1.13 -14.90
C ARG A 84 5.85 -0.39 -15.95
N PRO A 85 5.95 -0.79 -17.23
CA PRO A 85 5.12 -0.23 -18.30
C PRO A 85 3.64 -0.51 -18.00
N MET A 86 2.76 0.36 -18.50
CA MET A 86 1.32 0.13 -18.42
C MET A 86 0.94 -1.17 -19.13
N THR A 87 -0.11 -1.83 -18.62
CA THR A 87 -0.66 -3.00 -19.33
C THR A 87 -1.13 -2.61 -20.74
N ARG A 88 -1.01 -3.55 -21.70
CA ARG A 88 -1.41 -3.33 -23.10
C ARG A 88 -2.85 -2.79 -23.25
N THR A 89 -3.75 -3.21 -22.39
CA THR A 89 -5.15 -2.78 -22.40
C THR A 89 -5.28 -1.30 -22.04
N LEU A 90 -4.53 -0.82 -21.06
CA LEU A 90 -4.53 0.58 -20.60
C LEU A 90 -3.77 1.49 -21.56
N SER A 91 -2.70 1.01 -22.19
CA SER A 91 -1.94 1.78 -23.19
C SER A 91 -2.77 2.09 -24.46
N LYS A 92 -3.77 1.28 -24.79
CA LYS A 92 -4.70 1.52 -25.90
C LYS A 92 -5.74 2.62 -25.60
N ILE A 93 -5.96 2.95 -24.32
CA ILE A 93 -6.90 3.99 -23.88
C ILE A 93 -6.10 5.28 -23.65
N GLU A 94 -5.50 5.85 -24.68
CA GLU A 94 -4.88 7.20 -24.80
C GLU A 94 -4.42 7.89 -23.49
N ILE A 95 -3.97 7.15 -22.49
CA ILE A 95 -3.33 7.74 -21.32
C ILE A 95 -1.88 7.99 -21.68
N ARG A 96 -1.57 9.25 -21.93
CA ARG A 96 -0.22 9.68 -22.33
C ARG A 96 0.77 9.29 -21.23
N GLU A 97 1.79 8.52 -21.57
CA GLU A 97 2.87 8.12 -20.65
C GLU A 97 3.46 9.33 -19.91
N LYS A 98 3.57 10.48 -20.58
CA LYS A 98 3.98 11.75 -19.97
C LYS A 98 3.08 12.18 -18.80
N SER A 99 1.75 11.97 -18.92
CA SER A 99 0.82 12.26 -17.82
C SER A 99 0.99 11.29 -16.66
N ARG A 100 1.24 10.02 -16.96
CA ARG A 100 1.50 8.98 -15.98
C ARG A 100 2.76 9.28 -15.18
N GLN A 101 3.88 9.59 -15.83
CA GLN A 101 5.12 9.96 -15.18
C GLN A 101 4.95 11.19 -14.27
N LYS A 102 4.29 12.25 -14.77
CA LYS A 102 4.00 13.44 -13.96
C LYS A 102 3.20 13.11 -12.70
N ASN A 103 2.20 12.23 -12.81
CA ASN A 103 1.39 11.83 -11.65
C ASN A 103 2.15 10.87 -10.72
N ALA A 104 3.02 10.01 -11.26
CA ALA A 104 3.90 9.17 -10.47
C ALA A 104 4.84 10.01 -9.59
N HIS A 105 5.48 11.05 -10.14
CA HIS A 105 6.28 11.99 -9.35
C HIS A 105 5.48 12.68 -8.23
N LYS A 106 4.26 13.13 -8.52
CA LYS A 106 3.39 13.74 -7.51
C LYS A 106 3.03 12.75 -6.39
N LEU A 107 2.76 11.49 -6.76
CA LEU A 107 2.44 10.45 -5.78
C LEU A 107 3.67 10.04 -4.97
N ALA A 108 4.85 9.99 -5.59
CA ALA A 108 6.12 9.73 -4.91
C ALA A 108 6.39 10.79 -3.85
N SER A 109 6.32 12.07 -4.20
CA SER A 109 6.50 13.17 -3.25
C SER A 109 5.41 13.18 -2.17
N TYR A 110 4.18 12.82 -2.51
CA TYR A 110 3.09 12.72 -1.56
C TYR A 110 3.30 11.55 -0.59
N LEU A 111 3.74 10.38 -1.07
CA LEU A 111 4.05 9.22 -0.23
C LEU A 111 5.19 9.55 0.74
N GLU A 112 6.25 10.20 0.26
CA GLU A 112 7.37 10.63 1.11
C GLU A 112 6.89 11.58 2.22
N SER A 113 6.07 12.59 1.87
CA SER A 113 5.55 13.55 2.85
C SER A 113 4.62 12.90 3.88
N GLU A 114 3.75 11.97 3.48
CA GLU A 114 2.85 11.28 4.41
C GLU A 114 3.61 10.34 5.35
N ILE A 115 4.69 9.71 4.87
CA ILE A 115 5.54 8.87 5.73
C ILE A 115 6.27 9.73 6.75
N LYS A 116 6.91 10.84 6.34
CA LYS A 116 7.53 11.79 7.28
C LYS A 116 6.51 12.25 8.33
N HIS A 117 5.32 12.62 7.89
CA HIS A 117 4.23 13.01 8.77
C HIS A 117 3.84 11.90 9.76
N ALA A 118 3.77 10.65 9.31
CA ALA A 118 3.41 9.51 10.17
C ALA A 118 4.46 9.30 11.29
N PHE A 119 5.75 9.41 10.98
CA PHE A 119 6.81 9.31 11.97
C PHE A 119 6.85 10.51 12.93
N ASP A 120 6.62 11.73 12.43
CA ASP A 120 6.67 12.95 13.24
C ASP A 120 5.51 13.06 14.22
N HIS A 121 4.32 12.58 13.83
CA HIS A 121 3.08 12.74 14.59
C HIS A 121 2.63 11.47 15.31
N HIS A 122 3.43 10.42 15.28
CA HIS A 122 3.10 9.21 16.04
C HIS A 122 3.12 9.48 17.54
N VAL A 123 2.08 8.97 18.23
CA VAL A 123 1.96 9.01 19.69
C VAL A 123 2.30 7.63 20.25
N GLY A 124 3.41 7.50 20.94
CA GLY A 124 3.87 6.24 21.56
C GLY A 124 5.37 6.01 21.40
N GLU A 125 5.87 5.00 22.13
CA GLU A 125 7.27 4.60 22.12
C GLU A 125 7.45 3.22 21.45
N PRO A 126 8.61 2.92 20.88
CA PRO A 126 9.76 3.80 20.62
C PRO A 126 9.47 4.81 19.49
N ARG A 127 10.02 6.01 19.60
CA ARG A 127 9.88 7.07 18.61
C ARG A 127 11.19 7.24 17.81
N HIS A 128 11.09 7.28 16.48
CA HIS A 128 12.21 7.59 15.61
C HIS A 128 12.15 9.05 15.18
N LEU A 129 13.22 9.79 15.42
CA LEU A 129 13.35 11.18 14.93
C LEU A 129 13.65 11.15 13.43
N VAL A 130 12.82 11.82 12.64
CA VAL A 130 13.07 11.98 11.19
C VAL A 130 14.24 12.93 10.98
N VAL A 131 15.21 12.51 10.17
CA VAL A 131 16.41 13.28 9.87
C VAL A 131 16.68 13.31 8.37
N ASP A 132 17.30 14.40 7.89
CA ASP A 132 17.68 14.55 6.49
C ASP A 132 19.08 13.99 6.21
N VAL A 133 19.95 13.91 7.22
CA VAL A 133 21.32 13.42 7.09
C VAL A 133 21.51 12.17 7.92
N THR A 134 22.08 11.15 7.30
CA THR A 134 22.37 9.87 7.95
C THR A 134 23.68 9.89 8.74
N ASP A 135 23.67 9.15 9.81
CA ASP A 135 24.86 8.75 10.57
C ASP A 135 24.75 7.27 10.98
N LYS A 136 25.73 6.78 11.74
CA LYS A 136 25.74 5.38 12.19
C LYS A 136 24.55 5.01 13.13
N SER A 137 23.83 5.99 13.65
CA SER A 137 22.65 5.78 14.52
C SER A 137 21.32 5.86 13.76
N THR A 138 21.36 5.94 12.43
CA THR A 138 20.21 6.18 11.58
C THR A 138 19.73 4.91 10.90
N LEU A 139 18.42 4.67 10.90
CA LEU A 139 17.77 3.75 9.98
C LEU A 139 17.47 4.50 8.67
N VAL A 140 17.54 3.82 7.55
CA VAL A 140 17.20 4.38 6.24
C VAL A 140 16.03 3.60 5.66
N LEU A 141 14.92 4.29 5.42
CA LEU A 141 13.78 3.75 4.70
C LEU A 141 13.84 4.20 3.25
N GLU A 142 13.95 3.25 2.36
CA GLU A 142 13.95 3.43 0.91
C GLU A 142 12.67 2.87 0.31
N LEU A 143 12.06 3.58 -0.63
CA LEU A 143 10.80 3.19 -1.26
C LEU A 143 10.85 3.37 -2.77
N ASN A 144 10.17 2.48 -3.47
CA ASN A 144 10.04 2.51 -4.92
C ASN A 144 8.58 2.25 -5.34
N ILE A 145 8.03 3.10 -6.21
CA ILE A 145 6.75 2.83 -6.87
C ILE A 145 7.04 1.97 -8.09
N VAL A 146 6.54 0.72 -8.07
CA VAL A 146 6.81 -0.27 -9.13
C VAL A 146 5.66 -0.42 -10.12
N GLU A 147 4.44 -0.07 -9.72
CA GLU A 147 3.28 -0.04 -10.61
C GLU A 147 2.44 1.21 -10.37
N LEU A 148 1.96 1.79 -11.45
CA LEU A 148 0.99 2.86 -11.42
C LEU A 148 0.11 2.79 -12.67
N ASN A 149 -1.05 2.20 -12.54
CA ASN A 149 -2.05 2.11 -13.58
C ASN A 149 -3.25 2.97 -13.19
N PRO A 150 -3.63 3.94 -14.03
CA PRO A 150 -4.76 4.81 -13.75
C PRO A 150 -6.08 4.04 -13.81
N ASN A 151 -7.10 4.60 -13.15
CA ASN A 151 -8.45 4.08 -13.31
C ASN A 151 -9.03 4.53 -14.67
N PRO A 152 -9.30 3.63 -15.61
CA PRO A 152 -9.81 4.00 -16.93
C PRO A 152 -11.21 4.62 -16.89
N ILE A 153 -12.00 4.39 -15.84
CA ILE A 153 -13.36 4.86 -15.72
C ILE A 153 -13.42 6.37 -15.46
N SER A 154 -12.44 6.92 -14.73
CA SER A 154 -12.47 8.32 -14.30
C SER A 154 -12.07 9.35 -15.36
N GLY A 155 -11.42 8.98 -16.45
CA GLY A 155 -10.82 9.96 -17.36
C GLY A 155 -11.25 9.94 -18.81
N GLY A 156 -11.56 8.78 -19.38
CA GLY A 156 -11.74 8.64 -20.82
C GLY A 156 -13.14 8.21 -21.27
N LEU A 157 -13.76 7.29 -20.57
CA LEU A 157 -15.06 6.74 -20.95
C LEU A 157 -16.22 7.71 -20.67
N MET A 158 -16.16 8.48 -19.56
CA MET A 158 -17.17 9.51 -19.28
C MET A 158 -17.13 10.67 -20.28
N ARG A 159 -15.94 11.04 -20.80
CA ARG A 159 -15.82 12.08 -21.82
C ARG A 159 -16.41 11.67 -23.19
N LYS A 160 -16.52 10.37 -23.46
CA LYS A 160 -17.09 9.85 -24.71
C LYS A 160 -18.60 9.58 -24.65
N GLY A 161 -19.29 10.02 -23.58
CA GLY A 161 -20.76 9.91 -23.48
C GLY A 161 -21.26 8.46 -23.37
N ILE A 162 -20.40 7.51 -23.01
CA ILE A 162 -20.83 6.15 -22.77
C ILE A 162 -21.48 6.15 -21.39
N ASN A 163 -22.81 6.26 -21.36
CA ASN A 163 -23.62 5.99 -20.18
C ASN A 163 -23.48 4.50 -19.85
N ILE A 164 -22.44 4.14 -19.10
CA ILE A 164 -22.37 2.83 -18.48
C ILE A 164 -23.34 2.86 -17.31
N PHE A 165 -24.57 2.46 -17.59
CA PHE A 165 -25.51 2.06 -16.55
C PHE A 165 -24.91 0.84 -15.89
N LEU A 166 -24.15 1.07 -14.80
CA LEU A 166 -23.61 -0.01 -13.99
C LEU A 166 -24.76 -0.67 -13.24
N TRP A 167 -25.27 -1.74 -13.82
CA TRP A 167 -26.13 -2.66 -13.13
C TRP A 167 -25.39 -3.18 -11.88
N PRO A 168 -26.05 -3.25 -10.70
CA PRO A 168 -25.47 -3.90 -9.53
C PRO A 168 -25.02 -5.30 -9.91
N GLY A 169 -23.72 -5.60 -9.83
CA GLY A 169 -23.12 -6.87 -10.26
C GLY A 169 -22.28 -6.81 -11.55
N ALA A 170 -22.36 -5.75 -12.36
CA ALA A 170 -21.49 -5.59 -13.52
C ALA A 170 -20.00 -5.43 -13.16
N GLU A 171 -19.71 -5.07 -11.90
CA GLU A 171 -18.34 -4.97 -11.39
C GLU A 171 -17.60 -6.30 -11.36
N THR A 172 -18.30 -7.41 -11.16
CA THR A 172 -17.71 -8.76 -11.19
C THR A 172 -17.34 -9.19 -12.62
N MET A 173 -17.96 -8.61 -13.64
CA MET A 173 -17.66 -8.89 -15.04
C MET A 173 -16.58 -7.99 -15.64
N MET A 174 -16.33 -6.80 -15.06
CA MET A 174 -15.18 -5.98 -15.48
C MET A 174 -13.92 -6.66 -14.95
N SER A 175 -13.20 -7.32 -15.86
CA SER A 175 -11.96 -8.02 -15.55
C SER A 175 -11.06 -7.15 -14.67
N THR A 176 -10.42 -7.73 -13.67
CA THR A 176 -9.42 -7.10 -12.78
C THR A 176 -8.35 -6.31 -13.57
N LYS A 177 -8.19 -6.60 -14.86
CA LYS A 177 -7.28 -5.92 -15.80
C LYS A 177 -7.65 -4.46 -16.13
N LEU A 178 -8.87 -4.03 -15.81
CA LEU A 178 -9.35 -2.65 -16.06
C LEU A 178 -9.37 -1.79 -14.79
N LYS A 179 -9.05 -2.34 -13.63
CA LYS A 179 -8.98 -1.55 -12.39
C LYS A 179 -7.63 -0.86 -12.29
N GLY A 180 -7.66 0.41 -11.87
CA GLY A 180 -6.42 1.11 -11.53
C GLY A 180 -5.73 0.43 -10.35
N ASN A 181 -4.42 0.28 -10.40
CA ASN A 181 -3.62 -0.24 -9.31
C ASN A 181 -2.34 0.58 -9.11
N MET A 182 -1.86 0.57 -7.88
CA MET A 182 -0.56 1.10 -7.50
C MET A 182 0.15 0.07 -6.64
N ALA A 183 1.43 -0.17 -6.90
CA ALA A 183 2.26 -1.06 -6.10
C ALA A 183 3.53 -0.36 -5.66
N ILE A 184 3.93 -0.67 -4.43
CA ILE A 184 5.14 -0.15 -3.81
C ILE A 184 6.02 -1.30 -3.34
N GLU A 185 7.30 -1.05 -3.31
CA GLU A 185 8.31 -1.85 -2.64
C GLU A 185 9.07 -0.97 -1.66
N GLY A 186 9.43 -1.54 -0.52
CA GLY A 186 10.14 -0.84 0.52
C GLY A 186 11.26 -1.66 1.11
N ARG A 187 12.32 -0.98 1.56
CA ARG A 187 13.47 -1.56 2.22
C ARG A 187 13.90 -0.69 3.40
N LEU A 188 14.05 -1.32 4.57
CA LEU A 188 14.62 -0.71 5.76
C LEU A 188 16.05 -1.20 5.94
N ARG A 189 17.00 -0.30 6.07
CA ARG A 189 18.42 -0.59 6.25
C ARG A 189 18.97 0.12 7.49
N ASP A 190 19.88 -0.53 8.20
CA ASP A 190 20.68 0.11 9.24
C ASP A 190 21.91 0.78 8.61
N GLU A 191 22.02 2.08 8.72
CA GLU A 191 23.15 2.82 8.15
C GLU A 191 24.47 2.50 8.85
N GLY A 192 24.46 2.16 10.15
CA GLY A 192 25.65 1.81 10.91
C GLY A 192 26.28 0.49 10.49
N THR A 193 25.46 -0.54 10.26
CA THR A 193 25.90 -1.89 9.86
C THR A 193 25.83 -2.13 8.36
N LYS A 194 25.15 -1.27 7.61
CA LYS A 194 24.82 -1.39 6.17
C LYS A 194 23.95 -2.62 5.85
N GLN A 195 23.37 -3.25 6.86
CA GLN A 195 22.55 -4.44 6.68
C GLN A 195 21.10 -4.07 6.38
N THR A 196 20.49 -4.84 5.49
CA THR A 196 19.04 -4.80 5.27
C THR A 196 18.35 -5.53 6.42
N LEU A 197 17.38 -4.85 7.02
CA LEU A 197 16.59 -5.35 8.14
C LEU A 197 15.28 -5.97 7.66
N TYR A 198 14.61 -5.25 6.75
CA TYR A 198 13.26 -5.57 6.34
C TYR A 198 13.02 -5.14 4.90
N GLU A 199 12.34 -5.98 4.15
CA GLU A 199 11.85 -5.66 2.83
C GLU A 199 10.37 -6.04 2.73
N PHE A 200 9.59 -5.25 2.00
CA PHE A 200 8.17 -5.50 1.78
C PHE A 200 7.73 -5.09 0.38
N ALA A 201 6.66 -5.72 -0.07
CA ALA A 201 5.95 -5.36 -1.29
C ALA A 201 4.46 -5.35 -1.02
N ASP A 202 3.78 -4.30 -1.49
CA ASP A 202 2.34 -4.18 -1.39
C ASP A 202 1.73 -3.55 -2.63
N ALA A 203 0.45 -3.87 -2.88
CA ALA A 203 -0.27 -3.37 -4.04
C ALA A 203 -1.73 -3.08 -3.66
N GLU A 204 -2.17 -1.86 -3.98
CA GLU A 204 -3.54 -1.44 -3.79
C GLU A 204 -4.27 -1.30 -5.12
N GLN A 205 -5.49 -1.81 -5.16
CA GLN A 205 -6.39 -1.69 -6.28
C GLN A 205 -7.48 -0.66 -5.98
N ASN A 206 -7.98 0.00 -7.03
CA ASN A 206 -9.13 0.87 -6.84
C ASN A 206 -10.31 0.08 -6.27
N ARG A 207 -10.70 0.44 -5.05
CA ARG A 207 -11.81 -0.15 -4.29
C ARG A 207 -13.14 0.55 -4.59
N SER A 208 -13.28 1.24 -5.72
CA SER A 208 -14.53 1.93 -6.06
C SER A 208 -15.68 0.93 -6.16
N GLY A 209 -16.31 0.72 -5.02
CA GLY A 209 -17.67 0.24 -4.94
C GLY A 209 -18.63 1.35 -5.36
N ILE A 210 -19.81 1.00 -5.71
CA ILE A 210 -21.00 1.61 -6.28
C ILE A 210 -21.26 3.12 -6.02
N ILE A 211 -20.48 3.83 -5.19
CA ILE A 211 -20.70 5.24 -4.85
C ILE A 211 -19.60 6.11 -5.44
N PHE A 212 -19.88 6.72 -6.58
CA PHE A 212 -19.04 7.74 -7.17
C PHE A 212 -19.16 9.05 -6.36
N TYR A 213 -18.10 9.40 -5.62
CA TYR A 213 -18.02 10.74 -5.06
C TYR A 213 -17.59 11.74 -6.14
N TYR A 214 -18.27 12.88 -6.20
CA TYR A 214 -18.05 13.99 -7.13
C TYR A 214 -16.61 14.54 -7.12
N HIS A 215 -15.81 14.24 -6.09
CA HIS A 215 -14.41 14.66 -5.96
C HIS A 215 -13.36 13.72 -6.54
N ASP A 216 -13.74 12.54 -7.05
CA ASP A 216 -12.81 11.53 -7.54
C ASP A 216 -12.51 11.62 -9.06
N TYR A 217 -12.65 12.82 -9.62
CA TYR A 217 -12.50 13.03 -11.07
C TYR A 217 -11.06 13.02 -11.60
N THR A 218 -10.05 12.81 -10.75
CA THR A 218 -8.68 12.65 -11.22
C THR A 218 -8.31 11.18 -11.29
N ASN A 219 -7.62 10.77 -12.36
CA ASN A 219 -7.24 9.37 -12.62
C ASN A 219 -6.44 8.70 -11.50
N TYR A 220 -6.01 9.44 -10.48
CA TYR A 220 -5.10 8.99 -9.43
C TYR A 220 -5.52 9.41 -8.00
N SER A 221 -6.66 10.09 -7.83
CA SER A 221 -7.09 10.63 -6.52
C SER A 221 -7.33 9.55 -5.48
N PHE A 222 -7.80 8.38 -5.91
CA PHE A 222 -8.08 7.27 -5.00
C PHE A 222 -6.81 6.69 -4.36
N PHE A 223 -5.64 6.85 -4.97
CA PHE A 223 -4.37 6.42 -4.37
C PHE A 223 -3.96 7.24 -3.16
N ARG A 224 -4.47 8.46 -2.97
CA ARG A 224 -4.14 9.27 -1.80
C ARG A 224 -4.54 8.60 -0.48
N LYS A 225 -5.65 7.85 -0.49
CA LYS A 225 -6.06 7.08 0.69
C LYS A 225 -5.08 5.93 0.94
N ALA A 226 -4.75 5.17 -0.09
CA ALA A 226 -3.78 4.08 0.00
C ALA A 226 -2.41 4.58 0.49
N VAL A 227 -1.93 5.70 -0.01
CA VAL A 227 -0.68 6.33 0.42
C VAL A 227 -0.67 6.66 1.91
N ARG A 228 -1.76 7.25 2.44
CA ARG A 228 -1.88 7.53 3.88
C ARG A 228 -1.96 6.26 4.72
N GLU A 229 -2.68 5.25 4.25
CA GLU A 229 -2.74 3.95 4.91
C GLU A 229 -1.35 3.31 4.96
N TRP A 230 -0.62 3.28 3.85
CA TRP A 230 0.75 2.79 3.80
C TRP A 230 1.69 3.54 4.72
N ALA A 231 1.61 4.87 4.77
CA ALA A 231 2.45 5.67 5.65
C ALA A 231 2.29 5.28 7.12
N MET A 232 1.06 5.14 7.60
CA MET A 232 0.77 4.70 8.96
C MET A 232 1.18 3.24 9.22
N GLN A 233 0.98 2.37 8.24
CA GLN A 233 1.34 0.95 8.34
C GLN A 233 2.85 0.75 8.38
N ILE A 234 3.59 1.44 7.51
CA ILE A 234 5.06 1.40 7.46
C ILE A 234 5.63 1.89 8.79
N GLU A 235 5.15 3.04 9.29
CA GLU A 235 5.56 3.55 10.61
C GLU A 235 5.34 2.50 11.70
N ALA A 236 4.12 1.96 11.79
CA ALA A 236 3.76 1.00 12.83
C ALA A 236 4.60 -0.28 12.76
N VAL A 237 4.86 -0.82 11.57
CA VAL A 237 5.70 -2.02 11.39
C VAL A 237 7.15 -1.73 11.79
N ILE A 238 7.73 -0.61 11.38
CA ILE A 238 9.11 -0.24 11.71
C ILE A 238 9.25 -0.01 13.21
N ARG A 239 8.37 0.78 13.80
CA ARG A 239 8.37 1.08 15.24
C ARG A 239 8.26 -0.18 16.08
N THR A 240 7.40 -1.11 15.71
CA THR A 240 7.23 -2.37 16.46
C THR A 240 8.21 -3.48 16.03
N GLN A 241 9.07 -3.20 15.04
CA GLN A 241 9.96 -4.20 14.42
C GLN A 241 9.19 -5.43 13.90
N GLY A 242 7.93 -5.20 13.50
CA GLY A 242 7.04 -6.28 13.09
C GLY A 242 6.71 -7.31 14.17
N LYS A 243 6.93 -6.99 15.45
CA LYS A 243 6.59 -7.86 16.60
C LYS A 243 5.13 -7.76 16.99
N VAL A 244 4.47 -6.64 16.66
CA VAL A 244 3.06 -6.41 16.92
C VAL A 244 2.31 -6.48 15.59
N PRO A 245 1.23 -7.25 15.51
CA PRO A 245 0.42 -7.32 14.28
C PRO A 245 -0.12 -5.94 13.89
N VAL A 246 0.18 -5.52 12.68
CA VAL A 246 -0.36 -4.30 12.08
C VAL A 246 -1.46 -4.67 11.11
N LYS A 247 -2.66 -4.17 11.37
CA LYS A 247 -3.83 -4.50 10.56
C LYS A 247 -3.81 -3.71 9.24
N ASP A 248 -4.27 -4.36 8.19
CA ASP A 248 -4.61 -3.68 6.96
C ASP A 248 -5.82 -2.75 7.13
N GLY A 249 -5.90 -1.70 6.32
CA GLY A 249 -7.02 -0.77 6.33
C GLY A 249 -8.36 -1.46 5.98
N PRO A 250 -9.51 -0.92 6.39
CA PRO A 250 -10.79 -1.52 6.08
C PRO A 250 -11.04 -1.52 4.56
N PRO A 251 -11.62 -2.61 4.00
CA PRO A 251 -11.84 -2.77 2.57
C PRO A 251 -12.80 -1.72 1.98
N ALA A 252 -13.68 -1.18 2.81
CA ALA A 252 -14.58 -0.09 2.46
C ALA A 252 -14.82 0.83 3.66
N THR A 253 -14.85 2.13 3.43
CA THR A 253 -15.30 3.11 4.42
C THR A 253 -16.69 3.58 4.03
N PHE A 254 -17.70 3.14 4.76
CA PHE A 254 -19.02 3.74 4.68
C PHE A 254 -18.98 5.03 5.54
N LYS A 255 -19.05 6.19 4.92
CA LYS A 255 -19.38 7.41 5.62
C LYS A 255 -20.90 7.46 5.70
N LEU A 256 -21.45 7.14 6.87
CA LEU A 256 -22.79 7.60 7.21
C LEU A 256 -22.67 9.10 7.52
N TRP A 257 -23.48 9.88 6.86
CA TRP A 257 -23.62 11.36 6.99
C TRP A 257 -23.93 11.78 8.43
#